data_27e077f223b9b23b19d7dae4f92b3b8d
#
_entry.id   27e077f223b9b23b19d7dae4f92b3b8d
#
_cell.length_a   1.000
_cell.length_b   1.000
_cell.length_c   1.000
_cell.angle_alpha   90.00
_cell.angle_beta   90.00
_cell.angle_gamma   90.00
#
_symmetry.space_group_name_H-M   'P 1'
#
loop_
_entity.id
_entity.type
_entity.pdbx_description
1 polymer ?
#
loop_
_entity_poly.entity_id
_entity_poly.type
_entity_poly.pdbx_seq_one_letter_code
_entity_poly.pdbx_strand_id
1 'polypeptide(L)'
;MDAKQVDVMVADASHEVYVDKILDTIREAAKVRGTGIAERTHEYVATKMREGKAIIALCGEEFAGFTYIESWGNKQYVATSGLIVHPDYRGLGLAKRIKAASFRLARLRWPKAKIFSLTSGAAVMKMNTELGYVPVTFNELTDDEAFWKGCEGCVNHDILMAKKRKFCIFTAMLYDPSLHEEDTI
;
A
#
# COMPACT_ATOMS: atom_id res chain seq x y z
N MET A 1 3.70 30.51 -2.32
CA MET A 1 2.61 29.54 -2.46
C MET A 1 2.33 28.97 -1.07
N ASP A 2 1.18 29.26 -0.55
CA ASP A 2 0.75 28.63 0.70
C ASP A 2 0.75 27.13 0.49
N ALA A 3 1.51 26.41 1.32
CA ALA A 3 1.47 24.95 1.31
C ALA A 3 0.00 24.54 1.51
N LYS A 4 -0.60 23.96 0.48
CA LYS A 4 -1.97 23.47 0.57
C LYS A 4 -2.05 22.55 1.78
N GLN A 5 -2.87 22.91 2.75
CA GLN A 5 -3.03 22.09 3.94
C GLN A 5 -3.76 20.81 3.55
N VAL A 6 -3.04 19.69 3.64
CA VAL A 6 -3.58 18.36 3.36
C VAL A 6 -3.69 17.60 4.67
N ASP A 7 -4.88 17.12 4.97
CA ASP A 7 -5.14 16.27 6.13
C ASP A 7 -5.02 14.80 5.72
N VAL A 8 -4.30 14.02 6.54
CA VAL A 8 -4.13 12.58 6.35
C VAL A 8 -4.82 11.86 7.50
N MET A 9 -5.75 10.96 7.18
CA MET A 9 -6.61 10.33 8.19
C MET A 9 -6.98 8.90 7.81
N VAL A 10 -7.42 8.13 8.79
CA VAL A 10 -8.06 6.83 8.53
C VAL A 10 -9.40 7.10 7.85
N ALA A 11 -9.62 6.45 6.72
CA ALA A 11 -10.87 6.59 5.98
C ALA A 11 -12.01 5.82 6.65
N ASP A 12 -13.22 6.31 6.45
CA ASP A 12 -14.46 5.67 6.89
C ASP A 12 -15.52 5.67 5.77
N ALA A 13 -16.73 5.24 6.08
CA ALA A 13 -17.82 5.15 5.09
C ALA A 13 -18.17 6.49 4.43
N SER A 14 -17.95 7.62 5.11
CA SER A 14 -18.22 8.94 4.54
C SER A 14 -17.29 9.28 3.36
N HIS A 15 -16.16 8.60 3.25
CA HIS A 15 -15.18 8.80 2.17
C HIS A 15 -15.46 7.96 0.91
N GLU A 16 -16.52 7.16 0.90
CA GLU A 16 -16.88 6.34 -0.27
C GLU A 16 -17.16 7.18 -1.52
N VAL A 17 -17.54 8.44 -1.36
CA VAL A 17 -17.73 9.38 -2.45
C VAL A 17 -16.47 9.61 -3.30
N TYR A 18 -15.29 9.30 -2.77
CA TYR A 18 -14.01 9.46 -3.45
C TYR A 18 -13.54 8.20 -4.18
N VAL A 19 -14.24 7.06 -4.07
CA VAL A 19 -13.76 5.77 -4.60
C VAL A 19 -13.49 5.83 -6.10
N ASP A 20 -14.40 6.40 -6.89
CA ASP A 20 -14.21 6.49 -8.34
C ASP A 20 -12.99 7.36 -8.69
N LYS A 21 -12.78 8.46 -7.98
CA LYS A 21 -11.60 9.32 -8.16
C LYS A 21 -10.30 8.58 -7.81
N ILE A 22 -10.32 7.77 -6.76
CA ILE A 22 -9.19 6.93 -6.36
C ILE A 22 -8.86 5.92 -7.47
N LEU A 23 -9.86 5.21 -7.98
CA LEU A 23 -9.69 4.22 -9.04
C LEU A 23 -9.16 4.85 -10.33
N ASP A 24 -9.69 6.00 -10.73
CA ASP A 24 -9.22 6.73 -11.91
C ASP A 24 -7.75 7.17 -11.75
N THR A 25 -7.39 7.67 -10.58
CA THR A 25 -6.01 8.09 -10.27
C THR A 25 -5.05 6.90 -10.34
N ILE A 26 -5.45 5.74 -9.82
CA ILE A 26 -4.66 4.50 -9.89
C ILE A 26 -4.47 4.06 -11.35
N ARG A 27 -5.54 4.04 -12.14
CA ARG A 27 -5.48 3.66 -13.57
C ARG A 27 -4.56 4.58 -14.38
N GLU A 28 -4.65 5.88 -14.19
CA GLU A 28 -3.79 6.83 -14.89
C GLU A 28 -2.32 6.67 -14.49
N ALA A 29 -2.04 6.45 -13.22
CA ALA A 29 -0.67 6.19 -12.75
C ALA A 29 -0.10 4.87 -13.34
N ALA A 30 -0.92 3.85 -13.47
CA ALA A 30 -0.52 2.57 -14.07
C ALA A 30 -0.13 2.73 -15.54
N LYS A 31 -0.87 3.52 -16.30
CA LYS A 31 -0.54 3.82 -17.71
C LYS A 31 0.82 4.48 -17.85
N VAL A 32 1.12 5.46 -17.00
CA VAL A 32 2.40 6.19 -17.04
C VAL A 32 3.58 5.28 -16.69
N ARG A 33 3.42 4.41 -15.70
CA ARG A 33 4.48 3.50 -15.23
C ARG A 33 4.77 2.36 -16.19
N GLY A 34 3.77 1.89 -16.93
CA GLY A 34 3.91 0.75 -17.84
C GLY A 34 4.22 -0.59 -17.17
N THR A 35 4.15 -0.68 -15.85
CA THR A 35 4.46 -1.90 -15.08
C THR A 35 3.25 -2.78 -14.80
N GLY A 36 2.06 -2.29 -15.12
CA GLY A 36 0.79 -2.93 -14.76
C GLY A 36 0.49 -2.82 -13.28
N ILE A 37 -0.78 -2.76 -12.95
CA ILE A 37 -1.30 -2.83 -11.57
C ILE A 37 -2.54 -3.70 -11.63
N ALA A 38 -2.70 -4.60 -10.65
CA ALA A 38 -3.94 -5.35 -10.51
C ALA A 38 -5.11 -4.38 -10.34
N GLU A 39 -6.16 -4.58 -11.13
CA GLU A 39 -7.37 -3.75 -11.02
C GLU A 39 -8.09 -4.01 -9.70
N ARG A 40 -8.65 -2.96 -9.14
CA ARG A 40 -9.47 -3.01 -7.94
C ARG A 40 -10.89 -2.59 -8.27
N THR A 41 -11.87 -3.24 -7.63
CA THR A 41 -13.27 -2.88 -7.80
C THR A 41 -13.66 -1.73 -6.87
N HIS A 42 -14.73 -1.02 -7.23
CA HIS A 42 -15.34 0.00 -6.37
C HIS A 42 -15.65 -0.57 -4.97
N GLU A 43 -16.31 -1.74 -4.92
CA GLU A 43 -16.70 -2.38 -3.66
C GLU A 43 -15.50 -2.78 -2.80
N TYR A 44 -14.41 -3.24 -3.41
CA TYR A 44 -13.19 -3.59 -2.68
C TYR A 44 -12.62 -2.38 -1.94
N VAL A 45 -12.49 -1.23 -2.62
CA VAL A 45 -11.97 0.00 -2.02
C VAL A 45 -12.94 0.55 -0.96
N ALA A 46 -14.24 0.56 -1.25
CA ALA A 46 -15.27 1.00 -0.30
C ALA A 46 -15.26 0.16 0.97
N THR A 47 -15.09 -1.15 0.84
CA THR A 47 -14.99 -2.08 1.99
C THR A 47 -13.77 -1.77 2.87
N LYS A 48 -12.62 -1.44 2.27
CA LYS A 48 -11.44 -1.01 3.03
C LYS A 48 -11.71 0.24 3.86
N MET A 49 -12.46 1.18 3.31
CA MET A 49 -12.86 2.38 4.05
C MET A 49 -13.78 2.08 5.22
N ARG A 50 -14.84 1.29 4.98
CA ARG A 50 -15.81 0.90 6.03
C ARG A 50 -15.16 0.13 7.18
N GLU A 51 -14.16 -0.68 6.86
CA GLU A 51 -13.45 -1.49 7.86
C GLU A 51 -12.31 -0.75 8.58
N GLY A 52 -12.06 0.52 8.25
CA GLY A 52 -10.97 1.30 8.83
C GLY A 52 -9.58 0.78 8.43
N LYS A 53 -9.45 0.21 7.24
CA LYS A 53 -8.21 -0.34 6.68
C LYS A 53 -7.62 0.52 5.56
N ALA A 54 -8.08 1.75 5.44
CA ALA A 54 -7.61 2.68 4.43
C ALA A 54 -7.19 4.01 5.06
N ILE A 55 -6.23 4.66 4.42
CA ILE A 55 -5.81 6.02 4.71
C ILE A 55 -6.20 6.89 3.52
N ILE A 56 -6.80 8.03 3.79
CA ILE A 56 -7.14 9.03 2.78
C ILE A 56 -6.49 10.37 3.12
N ALA A 57 -6.06 11.09 2.10
CA ALA A 57 -5.56 12.44 2.21
C ALA A 57 -6.49 13.38 1.44
N LEU A 58 -6.93 14.43 2.11
CA LEU A 58 -7.84 15.45 1.58
C LEU A 58 -7.27 16.84 1.76
N CYS A 59 -7.45 17.69 0.75
CA CYS A 59 -7.25 19.13 0.85
C CYS A 59 -8.62 19.80 0.81
N GLY A 60 -9.17 20.12 1.98
CA GLY A 60 -10.59 20.46 2.09
C GLY A 60 -11.45 19.25 1.65
N GLU A 61 -12.24 19.43 0.60
CA GLU A 61 -13.05 18.36 0.00
C GLU A 61 -12.41 17.71 -1.22
N GLU A 62 -11.20 18.14 -1.61
CA GLU A 62 -10.49 17.58 -2.76
C GLU A 62 -9.66 16.36 -2.38
N PHE A 63 -9.78 15.31 -3.20
CA PHE A 63 -8.96 14.11 -3.05
C PHE A 63 -7.48 14.41 -3.36
N ALA A 64 -6.59 14.05 -2.45
CA ALA A 64 -5.16 14.24 -2.60
C ALA A 64 -4.35 12.95 -2.62
N GLY A 65 -4.77 11.91 -1.90
CA GLY A 65 -4.03 10.65 -1.87
C GLY A 65 -4.72 9.55 -1.10
N PHE A 66 -4.22 8.32 -1.27
CA PHE A 66 -4.85 7.12 -0.71
C PHE A 66 -3.84 5.99 -0.56
N THR A 67 -4.08 5.11 0.40
CA THR A 67 -3.48 3.79 0.53
C THR A 67 -4.37 2.89 1.38
N TYR A 68 -4.15 1.60 1.36
CA TYR A 68 -4.87 0.67 2.23
C TYR A 68 -3.95 -0.43 2.73
N ILE A 69 -4.42 -1.16 3.73
CA ILE A 69 -3.76 -2.33 4.29
C ILE A 69 -4.63 -3.57 4.11
N GLU A 70 -3.99 -4.73 3.99
CA GLU A 70 -4.63 -6.04 3.90
C GLU A 70 -3.87 -7.04 4.76
N SER A 71 -4.58 -7.90 5.48
CA SER A 71 -3.96 -8.95 6.28
C SER A 71 -4.05 -10.31 5.59
N TRP A 72 -3.00 -11.09 5.75
CA TRP A 72 -2.83 -12.42 5.18
C TRP A 72 -2.29 -13.40 6.23
N GLY A 73 -2.40 -14.72 5.97
CA GLY A 73 -1.85 -15.75 6.86
C GLY A 73 -2.42 -15.65 8.28
N ASN A 74 -3.74 -15.54 8.43
CA ASN A 74 -4.42 -15.38 9.71
C ASN A 74 -3.88 -14.19 10.52
N LYS A 75 -3.73 -13.03 9.86
CA LYS A 75 -3.25 -11.78 10.46
C LYS A 75 -1.78 -11.82 10.92
N GLN A 76 -0.99 -12.75 10.40
CA GLN A 76 0.46 -12.81 10.65
C GLN A 76 1.26 -11.89 9.71
N TYR A 77 0.65 -11.54 8.58
CA TYR A 77 1.24 -10.66 7.56
C TYR A 77 0.26 -9.55 7.19
N VAL A 78 0.78 -8.35 7.03
CA VAL A 78 0.01 -7.18 6.57
C VAL A 78 0.70 -6.58 5.37
N ALA A 79 -0.01 -6.45 4.27
CA ALA A 79 0.45 -5.70 3.11
C ALA A 79 0.02 -4.25 3.22
N THR A 80 0.91 -3.32 2.91
CA THR A 80 0.58 -1.93 2.60
C THR A 80 0.55 -1.78 1.09
N SER A 81 -0.54 -1.31 0.52
CA SER A 81 -0.80 -1.38 -0.90
C SER A 81 -1.59 -0.18 -1.42
N GLY A 82 -1.61 0.00 -2.74
CA GLY A 82 -2.44 1.01 -3.40
C GLY A 82 -2.02 2.45 -3.11
N LEU A 83 -0.77 2.70 -2.72
CA LEU A 83 -0.27 4.04 -2.46
C LEU A 83 -0.34 4.90 -3.72
N ILE A 84 -1.14 5.94 -3.68
CA ILE A 84 -1.34 6.87 -4.78
C ILE A 84 -1.45 8.30 -4.26
N VAL A 85 -0.85 9.23 -5.00
CA VAL A 85 -1.00 10.68 -4.78
C VAL A 85 -1.52 11.30 -6.06
N HIS A 86 -2.58 12.09 -5.93
CA HIS A 86 -3.15 12.82 -7.07
C HIS A 86 -2.07 13.76 -7.67
N PRO A 87 -1.99 13.88 -9.01
CA PRO A 87 -0.93 14.68 -9.67
C PRO A 87 -0.78 16.10 -9.13
N ASP A 88 -1.88 16.76 -8.77
CA ASP A 88 -1.88 18.15 -8.27
C ASP A 88 -1.22 18.30 -6.88
N TYR A 89 -0.98 17.21 -6.19
CA TYR A 89 -0.42 17.18 -4.82
C TYR A 89 0.93 16.47 -4.73
N ARG A 90 1.54 16.13 -5.87
CA ARG A 90 2.87 15.50 -5.92
C ARG A 90 3.98 16.51 -5.60
N GLY A 91 5.13 16.02 -5.14
CA GLY A 91 6.28 16.85 -4.81
C GLY A 91 6.17 17.59 -3.47
N LEU A 92 5.17 17.31 -2.64
CA LEU A 92 4.92 17.95 -1.35
C LEU A 92 5.22 17.03 -0.14
N GLY A 93 5.82 15.87 -0.37
CA GLY A 93 6.09 14.89 0.68
C GLY A 93 4.84 14.14 1.17
N LEU A 94 3.71 14.24 0.47
CA LEU A 94 2.44 13.64 0.88
C LEU A 94 2.49 12.11 0.87
N ALA A 95 3.13 11.49 -0.12
CA ALA A 95 3.28 10.03 -0.18
C ALA A 95 3.95 9.47 1.07
N LYS A 96 4.97 10.14 1.58
CA LYS A 96 5.67 9.77 2.82
C LYS A 96 4.74 9.84 4.03
N ARG A 97 3.92 10.88 4.14
CA ARG A 97 2.94 11.03 5.22
C ARG A 97 1.85 9.95 5.18
N ILE A 98 1.35 9.65 4.00
CA ILE A 98 0.33 8.61 3.79
C ILE A 98 0.93 7.23 4.13
N LYS A 99 2.12 6.93 3.64
CA LYS A 99 2.83 5.67 3.92
C LYS A 99 3.07 5.50 5.42
N ALA A 100 3.55 6.51 6.10
CA ALA A 100 3.78 6.48 7.54
C ALA A 100 2.47 6.24 8.32
N ALA A 101 1.37 6.84 7.88
CA ALA A 101 0.06 6.62 8.49
C ALA A 101 -0.43 5.17 8.31
N SER A 102 -0.26 4.58 7.12
CA SER A 102 -0.63 3.19 6.87
C SER A 102 0.23 2.20 7.67
N PHE A 103 1.51 2.48 7.79
CA PHE A 103 2.42 1.69 8.63
C PHE A 103 1.99 1.72 10.11
N ARG A 104 1.70 2.90 10.62
CA ARG A 104 1.19 3.07 11.99
C ARG A 104 -0.13 2.35 12.22
N LEU A 105 -1.06 2.44 11.27
CA LEU A 105 -2.33 1.73 11.34
C LEU A 105 -2.14 0.22 11.40
N ALA A 106 -1.26 -0.34 10.56
CA ALA A 106 -0.93 -1.76 10.57
C ALA A 106 -0.32 -2.19 11.90
N ARG A 107 0.61 -1.41 12.45
CA ARG A 107 1.24 -1.66 13.76
C ARG A 107 0.24 -1.64 14.91
N LEU A 108 -0.71 -0.71 14.87
CA LEU A 108 -1.75 -0.59 15.91
C LEU A 108 -2.74 -1.75 15.85
N ARG A 109 -3.16 -2.16 14.66
CA ARG A 109 -4.15 -3.24 14.50
C ARG A 109 -3.57 -4.63 14.74
N TRP A 110 -2.34 -4.87 14.29
CA TRP A 110 -1.68 -6.17 14.39
C TRP A 110 -0.21 -5.99 14.79
N PRO A 111 0.06 -5.74 16.10
CA PRO A 111 1.40 -5.36 16.57
C PRO A 111 2.48 -6.39 16.30
N LYS A 112 2.11 -7.67 16.19
CA LYS A 112 3.06 -8.78 15.97
C LYS A 112 3.18 -9.20 14.50
N ALA A 113 2.34 -8.65 13.61
CA ALA A 113 2.37 -9.02 12.21
C ALA A 113 3.60 -8.45 11.50
N LYS A 114 4.16 -9.24 10.60
CA LYS A 114 5.15 -8.75 9.64
C LYS A 114 4.45 -7.89 8.59
N ILE A 115 5.04 -6.76 8.25
CA ILE A 115 4.44 -5.81 7.30
C ILE A 115 5.27 -5.82 6.02
N PHE A 116 4.63 -6.01 4.88
CA PHE A 116 5.33 -6.07 3.61
C PHE A 116 4.73 -5.13 2.56
N SER A 117 5.53 -4.83 1.56
CA SER A 117 5.17 -3.98 0.44
C SER A 117 5.83 -4.50 -0.83
N LEU A 118 5.11 -4.50 -1.93
CA LEU A 118 5.62 -4.82 -3.25
C LEU A 118 5.68 -3.54 -4.07
N THR A 119 6.85 -3.19 -4.57
CA THR A 119 7.02 -1.97 -5.34
C THR A 119 8.07 -2.10 -6.43
N SER A 120 7.89 -1.36 -7.51
CA SER A 120 8.90 -1.14 -8.56
C SER A 120 9.51 0.26 -8.50
N GLY A 121 9.05 1.12 -7.58
CA GLY A 121 9.45 2.52 -7.48
C GLY A 121 10.56 2.78 -6.47
N ALA A 122 11.66 3.41 -6.91
CA ALA A 122 12.77 3.76 -6.03
C ALA A 122 12.36 4.67 -4.87
N ALA A 123 11.43 5.59 -5.10
CA ALA A 123 10.93 6.49 -4.06
C ALA A 123 10.21 5.73 -2.93
N VAL A 124 9.40 4.73 -3.27
CA VAL A 124 8.71 3.90 -2.28
C VAL A 124 9.70 2.99 -1.55
N MET A 125 10.70 2.45 -2.25
CA MET A 125 11.78 1.66 -1.62
C MET A 125 12.51 2.48 -0.55
N LYS A 126 12.81 3.75 -0.85
CA LYS A 126 13.45 4.67 0.10
C LYS A 126 12.56 4.91 1.32
N MET A 127 11.27 5.19 1.11
CA MET A 127 10.32 5.37 2.21
C MET A 127 10.22 4.13 3.09
N ASN A 128 10.16 2.95 2.49
CA ASN A 128 10.13 1.69 3.20
C ASN A 128 11.39 1.47 4.04
N THR A 129 12.57 1.74 3.46
CA THR A 129 13.85 1.63 4.17
C THR A 129 13.89 2.54 5.39
N GLU A 130 13.43 3.77 5.27
CA GLU A 130 13.36 4.74 6.38
C GLU A 130 12.41 4.27 7.51
N LEU A 131 11.38 3.47 7.19
CA LEU A 131 10.47 2.87 8.17
C LEU A 131 10.99 1.57 8.78
N GLY A 132 12.12 1.03 8.31
CA GLY A 132 12.72 -0.19 8.82
C GLY A 132 12.41 -1.45 8.01
N TYR A 133 11.79 -1.33 6.84
CA TYR A 133 11.67 -2.46 5.91
C TYR A 133 13.03 -2.80 5.30
N VAL A 134 13.23 -4.08 5.01
CA VAL A 134 14.38 -4.57 4.27
C VAL A 134 13.94 -5.33 3.02
N PRO A 135 14.71 -5.29 1.92
CA PRO A 135 14.42 -6.11 0.74
C PRO A 135 14.49 -7.59 1.08
N VAL A 136 13.52 -8.36 0.58
CA VAL A 136 13.45 -9.81 0.76
C VAL A 136 13.05 -10.48 -0.55
N THR A 137 13.23 -11.78 -0.63
CA THR A 137 12.67 -12.58 -1.73
C THR A 137 11.19 -12.87 -1.44
N PHE A 138 10.42 -13.18 -2.49
CA PHE A 138 8.97 -13.41 -2.35
C PHE A 138 8.63 -14.63 -1.48
N ASN A 139 9.53 -15.59 -1.36
CA ASN A 139 9.30 -16.75 -0.49
C ASN A 139 9.41 -16.43 1.02
N GLU A 140 9.83 -15.23 1.38
CA GLU A 140 9.76 -14.74 2.77
C GLU A 140 8.44 -14.04 3.09
N LEU A 141 7.56 -13.88 2.10
CA LEU A 141 6.20 -13.39 2.28
C LEU A 141 5.29 -14.50 2.79
N THR A 142 4.01 -14.18 2.93
CA THR A 142 3.01 -15.17 3.37
C THR A 142 2.91 -16.37 2.42
N ASP A 143 2.61 -17.54 2.95
CA ASP A 143 2.24 -18.74 2.19
C ASP A 143 0.72 -18.88 1.97
N ASP A 144 -0.06 -17.88 2.41
CA ASP A 144 -1.50 -17.82 2.19
C ASP A 144 -1.84 -17.77 0.70
N GLU A 145 -2.49 -18.83 0.19
CA GLU A 145 -2.86 -18.92 -1.23
C GLU A 145 -3.80 -17.80 -1.68
N ALA A 146 -4.58 -17.21 -0.77
CA ALA A 146 -5.42 -16.06 -1.11
C ALA A 146 -4.60 -14.85 -1.55
N PHE A 147 -3.41 -14.64 -0.97
CA PHE A 147 -2.47 -13.62 -1.43
C PHE A 147 -1.96 -13.90 -2.86
N TRP A 148 -1.50 -15.12 -3.11
CA TRP A 148 -0.95 -15.51 -4.42
C TRP A 148 -2.02 -15.50 -5.52
N LYS A 149 -3.25 -15.83 -5.16
CA LYS A 149 -4.41 -15.75 -6.08
C LYS A 149 -4.64 -14.33 -6.58
N GLY A 150 -4.38 -13.32 -5.77
CA GLY A 150 -4.43 -11.92 -6.18
C GLY A 150 -3.43 -11.56 -7.28
N CYS A 151 -2.35 -12.32 -7.44
CA CYS A 151 -1.36 -12.13 -8.49
C CYS A 151 -1.82 -12.68 -9.86
N GLU A 152 -2.83 -13.55 -9.92
CA GLU A 152 -3.31 -14.18 -11.16
C GLU A 152 -3.86 -13.14 -12.15
N GLY A 153 -4.46 -12.06 -11.65
CA GLY A 153 -4.96 -10.96 -12.47
C GLY A 153 -3.91 -9.94 -12.90
N CYS A 154 -2.65 -10.10 -12.50
CA CYS A 154 -1.58 -9.18 -12.82
C CYS A 154 -0.93 -9.54 -14.17
N VAL A 155 -0.60 -8.53 -14.98
CA VAL A 155 0.11 -8.73 -16.27
C VAL A 155 1.48 -9.36 -16.10
N ASN A 156 2.06 -9.33 -14.91
CA ASN A 156 3.37 -9.89 -14.58
C ASN A 156 3.31 -11.31 -13.98
N HIS A 157 2.14 -11.94 -13.96
CA HIS A 157 1.94 -13.27 -13.35
C HIS A 157 2.84 -14.34 -13.98
N ASP A 158 3.05 -14.30 -15.29
CA ASP A 158 3.92 -15.25 -15.99
C ASP A 158 5.37 -15.18 -15.47
N ILE A 159 5.89 -13.99 -15.18
CA ILE A 159 7.22 -13.80 -14.62
C ILE A 159 7.29 -14.44 -13.23
N LEU A 160 6.30 -14.21 -12.39
CA LEU A 160 6.22 -14.78 -11.06
C LEU A 160 6.22 -16.31 -11.09
N MET A 161 5.43 -16.92 -11.98
CA MET A 161 5.34 -18.38 -12.12
C MET A 161 6.61 -18.98 -12.69
N ALA A 162 7.23 -18.34 -13.70
CA ALA A 162 8.51 -18.77 -14.26
C ALA A 162 9.64 -18.79 -13.21
N LYS A 163 9.56 -17.92 -12.22
CA LYS A 163 10.49 -17.83 -11.08
C LYS A 163 10.03 -18.60 -9.84
N LYS A 164 9.04 -19.48 -9.96
CA LYS A 164 8.50 -20.33 -8.89
C LYS A 164 8.11 -19.54 -7.63
N ARG A 165 7.46 -18.38 -7.81
CA ARG A 165 7.04 -17.46 -6.74
C ARG A 165 8.18 -16.90 -5.88
N LYS A 166 9.43 -16.92 -6.37
CA LYS A 166 10.58 -16.37 -5.64
C LYS A 166 10.89 -14.93 -5.99
N PHE A 167 10.60 -14.54 -7.23
CA PHE A 167 10.88 -13.21 -7.77
C PHE A 167 9.78 -12.75 -8.73
N CYS A 168 9.61 -11.44 -8.80
CA CYS A 168 8.79 -10.76 -9.80
C CYS A 168 9.54 -9.49 -10.24
N ILE A 169 8.96 -8.67 -11.10
CA ILE A 169 9.52 -7.35 -11.44
C ILE A 169 9.44 -6.36 -10.26
N PHE A 170 8.53 -6.60 -9.30
CA PHE A 170 8.46 -5.83 -8.07
C PHE A 170 9.50 -6.31 -7.06
N THR A 171 10.00 -5.37 -6.25
CA THR A 171 10.81 -5.69 -5.08
C THR A 171 9.90 -5.90 -3.88
N ALA A 172 10.03 -7.05 -3.22
CA ALA A 172 9.39 -7.30 -1.94
C ALA A 172 10.22 -6.67 -0.82
N MET A 173 9.58 -5.95 0.09
CA MET A 173 10.21 -5.39 1.27
C MET A 173 9.39 -5.76 2.52
N LEU A 174 10.08 -6.13 3.58
CA LEU A 174 9.47 -6.68 4.79
C LEU A 174 9.96 -5.93 6.03
N TYR A 175 9.00 -5.57 6.89
CA TYR A 175 9.26 -5.12 8.26
C TYR A 175 8.88 -6.23 9.23
N ASP A 176 9.85 -6.71 10.01
CA ASP A 176 9.64 -7.70 11.04
C ASP A 176 9.69 -7.02 12.43
N PRO A 177 8.54 -6.91 13.14
CA PRO A 177 8.51 -6.23 14.42
C PRO A 177 9.38 -6.88 15.48
N SER A 178 9.68 -8.17 15.37
CA SER A 178 10.54 -8.88 16.34
C SER A 178 12.00 -8.39 16.30
N LEU A 179 12.42 -7.74 15.23
CA LEU A 179 13.76 -7.15 15.07
C LEU A 179 13.85 -5.71 15.59
N HIS A 180 12.73 -5.13 16.04
CA HIS A 180 12.61 -3.74 16.49
C HIS A 180 11.99 -3.63 17.89
N GLU A 181 12.16 -4.64 18.75
CA GLU A 181 11.54 -4.70 20.09
C GLU A 181 11.99 -3.56 21.03
N GLU A 182 13.14 -2.93 20.74
CA GLU A 182 13.66 -1.81 21.54
C GLU A 182 12.95 -0.46 21.24
N ASP A 183 12.19 -0.39 20.15
CA ASP A 183 11.47 0.84 19.74
C ASP A 183 10.05 0.93 20.32
N THR A 184 9.69 0.04 21.24
CA THR A 184 8.36 -0.03 21.85
C THR A 184 8.37 0.62 23.24
N ILE A 185 8.64 1.95 23.29
CA ILE A 185 8.37 2.77 24.49
C ILE A 185 7.51 3.96 24.09
#